data_8ceda276ffe057b908c76222fc8f0b54
#
_entry.id   8ceda276ffe057b908c76222fc8f0b54
#
_cell.length_a   1.000
_cell.length_b   1.000
_cell.length_c   1.000
_cell.angle_alpha   90.00
_cell.angle_beta   90.00
_cell.angle_gamma   90.00
#
_symmetry.space_group_name_H-M   'P 1'
#
loop_
_entity.id
_entity.type
_entity.pdbx_description
1 polymer ?
#
loop_
_entity_poly.entity_id
_entity_poly.type
_entity_poly.pdbx_seq_one_letter_code
_entity_poly.pdbx_strand_id
1 'polypeptide(L)'
;MPSTTRKVDYDQIAHLYDEPGRDFEPDPDLLRFLKRRARLDLSSLRVLDMGCGTGKQLTADHARLPGLRLAGLDLFHGMLEQARKRCAAIDWVQADSTHPPFPDLSFDYITNQFSYPHISDKVQLIRETYRILKPGGQFAITNIDPWSMPGWVLYRFFPAALARDLADFLSEDQLVSMLTQAGFWDIQVRRQLKRSEEKLGDFLAYASQRYRTSHFMAIDDQAYQDGLAAITESIRRSGPDARLPSELCLIWFLADKPGSGPAAG
;
A
#
# COMPACT_ATOMS: atom_id res chain seq x y z
N MET A 1 -5.36 -29.81 -6.06
CA MET A 1 -5.43 -29.48 -4.63
C MET A 1 -5.46 -27.98 -4.53
N PRO A 2 -6.43 -27.35 -3.88
CA PRO A 2 -6.38 -25.90 -3.71
C PRO A 2 -5.15 -25.57 -2.85
N SER A 3 -4.27 -24.73 -3.38
CA SER A 3 -3.12 -24.16 -2.68
C SER A 3 -3.65 -23.48 -1.41
N THR A 4 -3.22 -23.94 -0.24
CA THR A 4 -3.53 -23.28 1.03
C THR A 4 -2.86 -21.93 1.02
N THR A 5 -3.65 -20.91 0.70
CA THR A 5 -3.23 -19.51 0.71
C THR A 5 -2.72 -19.13 2.10
N ARG A 6 -1.41 -18.95 2.22
CA ARG A 6 -0.79 -18.51 3.47
C ARG A 6 -1.11 -17.02 3.65
N LYS A 7 -1.95 -16.72 4.64
CA LYS A 7 -2.20 -15.34 5.04
C LYS A 7 -0.94 -14.85 5.75
N VAL A 8 -0.40 -13.71 5.33
CA VAL A 8 0.81 -13.15 5.95
C VAL A 8 0.45 -12.64 7.34
N ASP A 9 1.16 -13.13 8.35
CA ASP A 9 1.04 -12.66 9.73
C ASP A 9 2.12 -11.59 9.98
N TYR A 10 1.71 -10.34 9.89
CA TYR A 10 2.61 -9.20 10.05
C TYR A 10 3.04 -8.96 11.51
N ASP A 11 2.34 -9.51 12.53
CA ASP A 11 2.78 -9.40 13.92
C ASP A 11 4.15 -10.07 14.14
N GLN A 12 4.38 -11.21 13.48
CA GLN A 12 5.63 -11.96 13.61
C GLN A 12 6.84 -11.22 13.04
N ILE A 13 6.64 -10.32 12.08
CA ILE A 13 7.73 -9.65 11.35
C ILE A 13 7.79 -8.14 11.59
N ALA A 14 6.89 -7.59 12.39
CA ALA A 14 6.77 -6.14 12.58
C ALA A 14 8.11 -5.49 13.00
N HIS A 15 8.90 -6.17 13.82
CA HIS A 15 10.22 -5.71 14.27
C HIS A 15 11.31 -5.78 13.19
N LEU A 16 11.09 -6.54 12.10
CA LEU A 16 12.00 -6.69 10.96
C LEU A 16 11.55 -5.90 9.74
N TYR A 17 10.31 -5.41 9.76
CA TYR A 17 9.67 -4.82 8.58
C TYR A 17 10.26 -3.45 8.20
N ASP A 18 10.88 -2.78 9.15
CA ASP A 18 11.45 -1.46 8.94
C ASP A 18 12.87 -1.52 8.40
N GLU A 19 13.03 -1.29 7.09
CA GLU A 19 14.36 -1.12 6.50
C GLU A 19 15.02 0.18 7.03
N PRO A 20 16.26 0.10 7.54
CA PRO A 20 17.03 1.29 7.87
C PRO A 20 17.31 2.14 6.61
N GLY A 21 17.25 3.47 6.74
CA GLY A 21 17.72 4.40 5.70
C GLY A 21 16.72 4.68 4.58
N ARG A 22 15.46 4.24 4.68
CA ARG A 22 14.39 4.68 3.78
C ARG A 22 13.64 5.83 4.42
N ASP A 23 14.06 7.05 4.11
CA ASP A 23 13.31 8.26 4.48
C ASP A 23 12.04 8.36 3.66
N PHE A 24 10.96 8.70 4.33
CA PHE A 24 9.68 8.97 3.69
C PHE A 24 9.51 10.48 3.55
N GLU A 25 9.18 10.91 2.35
CA GLU A 25 8.70 12.27 2.11
C GLU A 25 7.19 12.31 2.37
N PRO A 26 6.64 13.51 2.67
CA PRO A 26 5.21 13.67 2.78
C PRO A 26 4.47 13.15 1.55
N ASP A 27 3.29 12.57 1.77
CA ASP A 27 2.47 12.06 0.69
C ASP A 27 2.18 13.17 -0.34
N PRO A 28 2.66 13.05 -1.60
CA PRO A 28 2.48 14.09 -2.61
C PRO A 28 1.01 14.28 -3.01
N ASP A 29 0.17 13.27 -2.88
CA ASP A 29 -1.25 13.36 -3.17
C ASP A 29 -2.00 14.06 -2.04
N LEU A 30 -1.64 13.81 -0.78
CA LEU A 30 -2.08 14.59 0.36
C LEU A 30 -1.69 16.08 0.21
N LEU A 31 -0.45 16.37 -0.19
CA LEU A 31 -0.01 17.75 -0.42
C LEU A 31 -0.83 18.44 -1.52
N ARG A 32 -1.18 17.74 -2.60
CA ARG A 32 -2.06 18.28 -3.66
C ARG A 32 -3.46 18.54 -3.15
N PHE A 33 -4.01 17.60 -2.37
CA PHE A 33 -5.31 17.76 -1.72
C PHE A 33 -5.34 18.99 -0.81
N LEU A 34 -4.35 19.15 0.05
CA LEU A 34 -4.23 20.30 0.95
C LEU A 34 -4.09 21.64 0.20
N LYS A 35 -3.30 21.68 -0.89
CA LYS A 35 -3.18 22.88 -1.74
C LYS A 35 -4.51 23.33 -2.32
N ARG A 36 -5.39 22.42 -2.70
CA ARG A 36 -6.74 22.74 -3.17
C ARG A 36 -7.61 23.35 -2.07
N ARG A 37 -7.24 23.17 -0.80
CA ARG A 37 -7.92 23.61 0.41
C ARG A 37 -7.13 24.64 1.21
N ALA A 38 -6.23 25.37 0.56
CA ALA A 38 -5.26 26.30 1.18
C ALA A 38 -5.90 27.42 2.04
N ARG A 39 -7.23 27.59 2.00
CA ARG A 39 -7.98 28.55 2.87
C ARG A 39 -8.42 27.94 4.19
N LEU A 40 -8.26 26.63 4.41
CA LEU A 40 -8.65 25.96 5.64
C LEU A 40 -7.46 25.92 6.61
N ASP A 41 -7.77 26.03 7.89
CA ASP A 41 -6.80 25.72 8.93
C ASP A 41 -6.50 24.22 8.93
N LEU A 42 -5.21 23.84 8.87
CA LEU A 42 -4.80 22.44 8.89
C LEU A 42 -5.30 21.69 10.11
N SER A 43 -5.43 22.37 11.25
CA SER A 43 -5.94 21.78 12.50
C SER A 43 -7.41 21.33 12.42
N SER A 44 -8.16 21.83 11.43
CA SER A 44 -9.55 21.43 11.17
C SER A 44 -9.63 20.15 10.30
N LEU A 45 -8.55 19.76 9.64
CA LEU A 45 -8.52 18.62 8.71
C LEU A 45 -8.08 17.34 9.43
N ARG A 46 -8.72 16.24 9.05
CA ARG A 46 -8.41 14.90 9.56
C ARG A 46 -8.02 13.97 8.41
N VAL A 47 -6.90 13.30 8.57
CA VAL A 47 -6.35 12.33 7.62
C VAL A 47 -6.30 10.96 8.26
N LEU A 48 -6.66 9.92 7.51
CA LEU A 48 -6.56 8.53 7.93
C LEU A 48 -5.69 7.76 6.91
N ASP A 49 -4.75 6.96 7.43
CA ASP A 49 -4.07 5.92 6.66
C ASP A 49 -4.63 4.55 7.06
N MET A 50 -5.30 3.87 6.11
CA MET A 50 -5.90 2.56 6.33
C MET A 50 -4.93 1.45 5.91
N GLY A 51 -4.44 0.67 6.88
CA GLY A 51 -3.32 -0.25 6.71
C GLY A 51 -1.98 0.47 6.84
N CYS A 52 -1.86 1.28 7.87
CA CYS A 52 -0.73 2.20 8.07
C CYS A 52 0.60 1.50 8.43
N GLY A 53 0.58 0.19 8.72
CA GLY A 53 1.76 -0.58 9.10
C GLY A 53 2.52 0.05 10.26
N THR A 54 3.82 0.20 10.11
CA THR A 54 4.71 0.80 11.13
C THR A 54 4.66 2.34 11.17
N GLY A 55 3.71 2.96 10.46
CA GLY A 55 3.42 4.40 10.53
C GLY A 55 4.45 5.33 9.89
N LYS A 56 5.32 4.83 9.01
CA LYS A 56 6.39 5.63 8.37
C LYS A 56 5.84 6.84 7.61
N GLN A 57 4.81 6.63 6.77
CA GLN A 57 4.24 7.70 5.97
C GLN A 57 3.60 8.78 6.86
N LEU A 58 2.74 8.39 7.78
CA LEU A 58 2.08 9.35 8.68
C LEU A 58 3.08 10.12 9.57
N THR A 59 4.18 9.48 9.97
CA THR A 59 5.25 10.16 10.73
C THR A 59 5.95 11.22 9.87
N ALA A 60 6.21 10.94 8.59
CA ALA A 60 6.77 11.93 7.67
C ALA A 60 5.80 13.09 7.43
N ASP A 61 4.52 12.79 7.25
CA ASP A 61 3.46 13.80 7.11
C ASP A 61 3.36 14.68 8.38
N HIS A 62 3.39 14.06 9.57
CA HIS A 62 3.34 14.79 10.85
C HIS A 62 4.50 15.77 11.01
N ALA A 63 5.71 15.35 10.64
CA ALA A 63 6.90 16.18 10.76
C ALA A 63 6.88 17.41 9.84
N ARG A 64 6.23 17.29 8.67
CA ARG A 64 6.22 18.34 7.64
C ARG A 64 4.94 19.18 7.60
N LEU A 65 3.85 18.69 8.20
CA LEU A 65 2.52 19.30 8.18
C LEU A 65 2.01 19.51 9.62
N PRO A 66 2.68 20.36 10.42
CA PRO A 66 2.32 20.58 11.80
C PRO A 66 0.88 21.13 11.91
N GLY A 67 0.12 20.58 12.87
CA GLY A 67 -1.28 20.93 13.09
C GLY A 67 -2.29 20.02 12.39
N LEU A 68 -1.89 19.24 11.37
CA LEU A 68 -2.78 18.28 10.73
C LEU A 68 -3.11 17.12 11.69
N ARG A 69 -4.40 16.76 11.78
CA ARG A 69 -4.85 15.65 12.64
C ARG A 69 -4.71 14.33 11.88
N LEU A 70 -3.79 13.48 12.32
CA LEU A 70 -3.46 12.22 11.67
C LEU A 70 -3.94 11.04 12.50
N ALA A 71 -4.49 10.05 11.83
CA ALA A 71 -4.83 8.75 12.41
C ALA A 71 -4.30 7.63 11.50
N GLY A 72 -3.78 6.56 12.11
CA GLY A 72 -3.40 5.33 11.42
C GLY A 72 -4.21 4.16 11.93
N LEU A 73 -4.73 3.36 11.01
CA LEU A 73 -5.46 2.13 11.31
C LEU A 73 -4.71 0.94 10.73
N ASP A 74 -4.48 -0.08 11.53
CA ASP A 74 -3.93 -1.36 11.07
C ASP A 74 -4.55 -2.53 11.82
N LEU A 75 -4.58 -3.69 11.18
CA LEU A 75 -5.10 -4.92 11.78
C LEU A 75 -4.12 -5.51 12.82
N PHE A 76 -2.83 -5.33 12.59
CA PHE A 76 -1.75 -6.00 13.30
C PHE A 76 -1.22 -5.15 14.46
N HIS A 77 -1.30 -5.73 15.67
CA HIS A 77 -0.86 -5.06 16.90
C HIS A 77 0.63 -4.70 16.87
N GLY A 78 1.47 -5.64 16.43
CA GLY A 78 2.92 -5.43 16.35
C GLY A 78 3.33 -4.29 15.42
N MET A 79 2.60 -4.10 14.30
CA MET A 79 2.81 -2.94 13.43
C MET A 79 2.53 -1.64 14.17
N LEU A 80 1.40 -1.56 14.89
CA LEU A 80 1.03 -0.37 15.64
C LEU A 80 1.94 -0.10 16.85
N GLU A 81 2.54 -1.13 17.45
CA GLU A 81 3.58 -0.92 18.47
C GLU A 81 4.80 -0.19 17.90
N GLN A 82 5.26 -0.56 16.71
CA GLN A 82 6.35 0.15 16.04
C GLN A 82 5.92 1.59 15.66
N ALA A 83 4.70 1.77 15.18
CA ALA A 83 4.15 3.08 14.85
C ALA A 83 4.11 4.01 16.07
N ARG A 84 3.63 3.52 17.22
CA ARG A 84 3.61 4.29 18.49
C ARG A 84 5.00 4.67 18.98
N LYS A 85 5.98 3.76 18.86
CA LYS A 85 7.39 4.05 19.20
C LYS A 85 7.96 5.14 18.29
N ARG A 86 7.53 5.19 17.03
CA ARG A 86 8.00 6.16 16.03
C ARG A 86 7.42 7.56 16.26
N CYS A 87 6.12 7.64 16.48
CA CYS A 87 5.43 8.91 16.74
C CYS A 87 4.22 8.70 17.67
N ALA A 88 4.33 9.13 18.91
CA ALA A 88 3.25 9.03 19.88
C ALA A 88 2.16 10.12 19.72
N ALA A 89 2.39 11.11 18.85
CA ALA A 89 1.47 12.21 18.63
C ALA A 89 0.35 11.91 17.61
N ILE A 90 0.40 10.73 16.97
CA ILE A 90 -0.59 10.28 15.99
C ILE A 90 -1.55 9.29 16.65
N ASP A 91 -2.83 9.35 16.29
CA ASP A 91 -3.85 8.42 16.77
C ASP A 91 -3.71 7.06 16.08
N TRP A 92 -3.24 6.04 16.81
CA TRP A 92 -3.05 4.68 16.29
C TRP A 92 -4.17 3.76 16.75
N VAL A 93 -4.94 3.21 15.80
CA VAL A 93 -6.15 2.41 16.04
C VAL A 93 -5.97 1.00 15.49
N GLN A 94 -6.12 -0.01 16.35
CA GLN A 94 -6.16 -1.41 15.91
C GLN A 94 -7.57 -1.77 15.49
N ALA A 95 -7.79 -2.04 14.20
CA ALA A 95 -9.06 -2.50 13.67
C ALA A 95 -8.92 -3.12 12.29
N ASP A 96 -9.94 -3.87 11.86
CA ASP A 96 -10.10 -4.31 10.48
C ASP A 96 -10.58 -3.11 9.63
N SER A 97 -9.89 -2.85 8.52
CA SER A 97 -10.23 -1.79 7.58
C SER A 97 -11.62 -1.96 6.94
N THR A 98 -12.18 -3.16 6.99
CA THR A 98 -13.57 -3.43 6.55
C THR A 98 -14.62 -3.06 7.59
N HIS A 99 -14.22 -2.77 8.83
CA HIS A 99 -15.07 -2.35 9.95
C HIS A 99 -14.37 -1.29 10.82
N PRO A 100 -13.98 -0.15 10.22
CA PRO A 100 -13.25 0.88 10.96
C PRO A 100 -14.15 1.52 12.04
N PRO A 101 -13.64 1.68 13.30
CA PRO A 101 -14.44 2.17 14.41
C PRO A 101 -14.60 3.70 14.42
N PHE A 102 -14.86 4.27 13.27
CA PHE A 102 -15.03 5.71 13.13
C PHE A 102 -16.47 6.05 12.74
N PRO A 103 -17.02 7.16 13.27
CA PRO A 103 -18.30 7.70 12.84
C PRO A 103 -18.30 8.06 11.34
N ASP A 104 -19.49 8.21 10.78
CA ASP A 104 -19.66 8.73 9.44
C ASP A 104 -19.01 10.13 9.31
N LEU A 105 -18.53 10.45 8.11
CA LEU A 105 -18.02 11.79 7.78
C LEU A 105 -16.92 12.28 8.73
N SER A 106 -16.02 11.40 9.12
CA SER A 106 -14.96 11.70 10.10
C SER A 106 -13.69 12.29 9.48
N PHE A 107 -13.38 11.97 8.23
CA PHE A 107 -12.10 12.30 7.63
C PHE A 107 -12.25 13.13 6.35
N ASP A 108 -11.29 14.03 6.13
CA ASP A 108 -11.20 14.85 4.93
C ASP A 108 -10.38 14.16 3.82
N TYR A 109 -9.39 13.36 4.21
CA TYR A 109 -8.55 12.58 3.31
C TYR A 109 -8.31 11.21 3.91
N ILE A 110 -8.42 10.17 3.08
CA ILE A 110 -8.11 8.80 3.46
C ILE A 110 -7.12 8.25 2.45
N THR A 111 -6.06 7.59 2.91
CA THR A 111 -5.11 6.88 2.06
C THR A 111 -5.08 5.39 2.39
N ASN A 112 -4.74 4.58 1.39
CA ASN A 112 -4.40 3.17 1.52
C ASN A 112 -3.20 2.90 0.64
N GLN A 113 -2.04 2.65 1.26
CA GLN A 113 -0.80 2.43 0.55
C GLN A 113 -0.31 1.00 0.75
N PHE A 114 -0.21 0.25 -0.35
CA PHE A 114 0.31 -1.12 -0.41
C PHE A 114 -0.41 -2.15 0.49
N SER A 115 -1.62 -1.86 1.00
CA SER A 115 -2.33 -2.76 1.92
C SER A 115 -3.62 -3.35 1.34
N TYR A 116 -4.32 -2.69 0.40
CA TYR A 116 -5.61 -3.18 -0.10
C TYR A 116 -5.56 -4.60 -0.72
N PRO A 117 -4.47 -5.09 -1.34
CA PRO A 117 -4.45 -6.46 -1.88
C PRO A 117 -4.62 -7.53 -0.79
N HIS A 118 -4.19 -7.22 0.43
CA HIS A 118 -4.26 -8.13 1.58
C HIS A 118 -5.65 -8.17 2.25
N ILE A 119 -6.56 -7.25 1.86
CA ILE A 119 -7.92 -7.16 2.39
C ILE A 119 -8.84 -8.05 1.56
N SER A 120 -9.50 -9.02 2.19
CA SER A 120 -10.33 -10.00 1.50
C SER A 120 -11.61 -9.39 0.93
N ASP A 121 -12.31 -8.56 1.71
CA ASP A 121 -13.54 -7.87 1.28
C ASP A 121 -13.26 -6.44 0.85
N LYS A 122 -12.86 -6.30 -0.40
CA LYS A 122 -12.55 -5.00 -1.00
C LYS A 122 -13.80 -4.13 -1.23
N VAL A 123 -14.97 -4.75 -1.42
CA VAL A 123 -16.24 -4.03 -1.55
C VAL A 123 -16.58 -3.35 -0.23
N GLN A 124 -16.47 -4.09 0.87
CA GLN A 124 -16.75 -3.55 2.20
C GLN A 124 -15.74 -2.47 2.59
N LEU A 125 -14.43 -2.67 2.30
CA LEU A 125 -13.41 -1.64 2.49
C LEU A 125 -13.81 -0.31 1.81
N ILE A 126 -14.20 -0.36 0.52
CA ILE A 126 -14.54 0.82 -0.25
C ILE A 126 -15.82 1.49 0.29
N ARG A 127 -16.83 0.70 0.69
CA ARG A 127 -18.06 1.21 1.31
C ARG A 127 -17.77 1.96 2.62
N GLU A 128 -16.99 1.34 3.49
CA GLU A 128 -16.64 1.95 4.78
C GLU A 128 -15.78 3.21 4.59
N THR A 129 -14.84 3.16 3.65
CA THR A 129 -14.05 4.35 3.29
C THR A 129 -14.97 5.48 2.83
N TYR A 130 -15.94 5.18 1.97
CA TYR A 130 -16.92 6.18 1.53
C TYR A 130 -17.77 6.70 2.69
N ARG A 131 -18.21 5.81 3.61
CA ARG A 131 -19.02 6.21 4.78
C ARG A 131 -18.30 7.20 5.67
N ILE A 132 -17.04 6.90 6.04
CA ILE A 132 -16.26 7.72 6.99
C ILE A 132 -15.61 8.95 6.35
N LEU A 133 -15.57 9.04 5.01
CA LEU A 133 -15.05 10.21 4.28
C LEU A 133 -16.13 11.31 4.25
N LYS A 134 -15.73 12.56 4.51
CA LYS A 134 -16.60 13.73 4.42
C LYS A 134 -16.97 14.05 2.96
N PRO A 135 -18.12 14.71 2.71
CA PRO A 135 -18.41 15.29 1.41
C PRO A 135 -17.28 16.22 0.95
N GLY A 136 -16.88 16.10 -0.30
CA GLY A 136 -15.72 16.80 -0.86
C GLY A 136 -14.36 16.25 -0.38
N GLY A 137 -14.32 15.20 0.42
CA GLY A 137 -13.09 14.49 0.79
C GLY A 137 -12.54 13.65 -0.34
N GLN A 138 -11.31 13.16 -0.20
CA GLN A 138 -10.62 12.35 -1.20
C GLN A 138 -10.10 11.03 -0.62
N PHE A 139 -10.27 9.95 -1.37
CA PHE A 139 -9.65 8.66 -1.12
C PHE A 139 -8.50 8.45 -2.11
N ALA A 140 -7.31 8.16 -1.60
CA ALA A 140 -6.11 7.87 -2.38
C ALA A 140 -5.68 6.43 -2.17
N ILE A 141 -5.41 5.70 -3.26
CA ILE A 141 -4.85 4.35 -3.22
C ILE A 141 -3.53 4.35 -3.97
N THR A 142 -2.48 3.80 -3.38
CA THR A 142 -1.18 3.61 -4.01
C THR A 142 -0.78 2.15 -3.94
N ASN A 143 -0.41 1.56 -5.07
CA ASN A 143 0.07 0.18 -5.10
C ASN A 143 0.98 -0.09 -6.31
N ILE A 144 1.48 -1.33 -6.41
CA ILE A 144 2.07 -1.83 -7.66
C ILE A 144 0.96 -2.23 -8.64
N ASP A 145 1.28 -2.24 -9.94
CA ASP A 145 0.41 -2.73 -10.99
C ASP A 145 0.99 -4.01 -11.62
N PRO A 146 0.60 -5.21 -11.15
CA PRO A 146 1.17 -6.48 -11.64
C PRO A 146 1.00 -6.68 -13.15
N TRP A 147 -0.07 -6.14 -13.73
CA TRP A 147 -0.34 -6.28 -15.17
C TRP A 147 0.61 -5.44 -16.04
N SER A 148 1.16 -4.36 -15.50
CA SER A 148 2.01 -3.42 -16.24
C SER A 148 3.50 -3.59 -15.97
N MET A 149 3.93 -4.65 -15.26
CA MET A 149 5.33 -4.89 -14.91
C MET A 149 5.77 -6.36 -15.04
N PRO A 150 5.51 -7.02 -16.18
CA PRO A 150 5.90 -8.43 -16.35
C PRO A 150 7.42 -8.64 -16.30
N GLY A 151 8.20 -7.58 -16.52
CA GLY A 151 9.66 -7.57 -16.45
C GLY A 151 10.24 -7.39 -15.05
N TRP A 152 9.42 -7.42 -13.98
CA TRP A 152 9.97 -7.33 -12.63
C TRP A 152 10.84 -8.53 -12.29
N VAL A 153 12.07 -8.27 -11.86
CA VAL A 153 13.05 -9.32 -11.57
C VAL A 153 12.53 -10.35 -10.55
N LEU A 154 11.70 -9.93 -9.60
CA LEU A 154 11.06 -10.81 -8.63
C LEU A 154 10.17 -11.86 -9.34
N TYR A 155 9.33 -11.45 -10.28
CA TYR A 155 8.43 -12.37 -11.00
C TYR A 155 9.19 -13.34 -11.89
N ARG A 156 10.35 -12.93 -12.42
CA ARG A 156 11.21 -13.81 -13.21
C ARG A 156 11.68 -15.03 -12.42
N PHE A 157 12.03 -14.85 -11.16
CA PHE A 157 12.55 -15.93 -10.32
C PHE A 157 11.47 -16.56 -9.42
N PHE A 158 10.41 -15.84 -9.13
CA PHE A 158 9.29 -16.29 -8.30
C PHE A 158 7.96 -16.14 -9.04
N PRO A 159 7.70 -16.96 -10.10
CA PRO A 159 6.48 -16.83 -10.89
C PRO A 159 5.20 -17.07 -10.08
N ALA A 160 5.29 -17.83 -8.97
CA ALA A 160 4.18 -18.00 -8.05
C ALA A 160 3.75 -16.69 -7.38
N ALA A 161 4.67 -15.73 -7.17
CA ALA A 161 4.34 -14.42 -6.66
C ALA A 161 3.50 -13.61 -7.67
N LEU A 162 3.85 -13.64 -8.96
CA LEU A 162 3.02 -13.03 -10.00
C LEU A 162 1.59 -13.61 -10.02
N ALA A 163 1.49 -14.95 -10.01
CA ALA A 163 0.18 -15.61 -10.01
C ALA A 163 -0.66 -15.22 -8.80
N ARG A 164 -0.01 -15.05 -7.64
CA ARG A 164 -0.65 -14.59 -6.42
C ARG A 164 -1.12 -13.14 -6.52
N ASP A 165 -0.26 -12.25 -7.01
CA ASP A 165 -0.60 -10.84 -7.16
C ASP A 165 -1.75 -10.64 -8.14
N LEU A 166 -1.75 -11.33 -9.28
CA LEU A 166 -2.87 -11.29 -10.24
C LEU A 166 -4.19 -11.79 -9.64
N ALA A 167 -4.16 -12.61 -8.60
CA ALA A 167 -5.35 -13.09 -7.89
C ALA A 167 -5.81 -12.13 -6.77
N ASP A 168 -4.88 -11.45 -6.09
CA ASP A 168 -5.17 -10.62 -4.93
C ASP A 168 -5.44 -9.15 -5.29
N PHE A 169 -4.83 -8.65 -6.35
CA PHE A 169 -5.03 -7.29 -6.83
C PHE A 169 -6.32 -7.18 -7.66
N LEU A 170 -6.87 -5.99 -7.73
CA LEU A 170 -7.89 -5.63 -8.70
C LEU A 170 -7.23 -4.95 -9.89
N SER A 171 -7.70 -5.27 -11.09
CA SER A 171 -7.32 -4.49 -12.27
C SER A 171 -7.83 -3.04 -12.15
N GLU A 172 -7.28 -2.12 -12.97
CA GLU A 172 -7.76 -0.74 -13.00
C GLU A 172 -9.26 -0.67 -13.19
N ASP A 173 -9.78 -1.36 -14.21
CA ASP A 173 -11.23 -1.33 -14.53
C ASP A 173 -12.09 -1.84 -13.38
N GLN A 174 -11.65 -2.91 -12.70
CA GLN A 174 -12.35 -3.46 -11.55
C GLN A 174 -12.39 -2.45 -10.40
N LEU A 175 -11.25 -1.83 -10.07
CA LEU A 175 -11.17 -0.89 -8.96
C LEU A 175 -11.94 0.40 -9.27
N VAL A 176 -11.82 0.95 -10.47
CA VAL A 176 -12.58 2.12 -10.92
C VAL A 176 -14.09 1.83 -10.88
N SER A 177 -14.51 0.65 -11.36
CA SER A 177 -15.93 0.24 -11.29
C SER A 177 -16.43 0.17 -9.85
N MET A 178 -15.68 -0.44 -8.94
CA MET A 178 -16.05 -0.55 -7.53
C MET A 178 -16.12 0.81 -6.83
N LEU A 179 -15.18 1.71 -7.10
CA LEU A 179 -15.18 3.07 -6.57
C LEU A 179 -16.42 3.84 -7.08
N THR A 180 -16.70 3.76 -8.38
CA THR A 180 -17.88 4.41 -8.97
C THR A 180 -19.18 3.88 -8.37
N GLN A 181 -19.32 2.57 -8.20
CA GLN A 181 -20.49 1.94 -7.57
C GLN A 181 -20.69 2.35 -6.12
N ALA A 182 -19.61 2.66 -5.41
CA ALA A 182 -19.67 3.17 -4.04
C ALA A 182 -20.07 4.66 -3.95
N GLY A 183 -20.11 5.37 -5.08
CA GLY A 183 -20.50 6.78 -5.17
C GLY A 183 -19.34 7.77 -5.29
N PHE A 184 -18.11 7.28 -5.45
CA PHE A 184 -16.98 8.17 -5.77
C PHE A 184 -17.09 8.70 -7.20
N TRP A 185 -16.55 9.89 -7.41
CA TRP A 185 -16.52 10.57 -8.71
C TRP A 185 -15.11 11.15 -8.98
N ASP A 186 -14.89 11.76 -10.14
CA ASP A 186 -13.59 12.33 -10.56
C ASP A 186 -12.42 11.39 -10.23
N ILE A 187 -12.59 10.11 -10.63
CA ILE A 187 -11.60 9.09 -10.37
C ILE A 187 -10.43 9.27 -11.34
N GLN A 188 -9.28 9.64 -10.82
CA GLN A 188 -8.06 9.84 -11.58
C GLN A 188 -7.12 8.67 -11.36
N VAL A 189 -6.60 8.11 -12.45
CA VAL A 189 -5.63 7.01 -12.41
C VAL A 189 -4.30 7.48 -13.00
N ARG A 190 -3.22 7.16 -12.31
CA ARG A 190 -1.87 7.50 -12.74
C ARG A 190 -0.96 6.30 -12.59
N ARG A 191 -0.06 6.09 -13.54
CA ARG A 191 0.97 5.05 -13.47
C ARG A 191 2.36 5.65 -13.61
N GLN A 192 3.33 4.99 -13.00
CA GLN A 192 4.75 5.26 -13.19
C GLN A 192 5.51 3.94 -13.32
N LEU A 193 6.02 3.67 -14.51
CA LEU A 193 6.94 2.58 -14.75
C LEU A 193 8.36 3.02 -14.41
N LYS A 194 8.99 2.36 -13.44
CA LYS A 194 10.39 2.52 -13.08
C LYS A 194 11.19 1.37 -13.69
N ARG A 195 12.23 1.71 -14.42
CA ARG A 195 13.18 0.73 -14.97
C ARG A 195 14.47 0.81 -14.19
N SER A 196 15.01 -0.31 -13.82
CA SER A 196 16.28 -0.45 -13.11
C SER A 196 17.05 -1.65 -13.64
N GLU A 197 18.26 -1.80 -13.17
CA GLU A 197 19.07 -3.00 -13.33
C GLU A 197 19.42 -3.52 -11.95
N GLU A 198 19.14 -4.80 -11.71
CA GLU A 198 19.43 -5.47 -10.45
C GLU A 198 20.65 -6.40 -10.61
N LYS A 199 21.64 -6.27 -9.74
CA LYS A 199 22.73 -7.25 -9.67
C LYS A 199 22.22 -8.55 -9.08
N LEU A 200 22.57 -9.68 -9.69
CA LEU A 200 22.13 -11.00 -9.23
C LEU A 200 22.54 -11.28 -7.79
N GLY A 201 23.77 -10.90 -7.39
CA GLY A 201 24.25 -11.09 -6.02
C GLY A 201 23.45 -10.29 -5.00
N ASP A 202 23.16 -9.02 -5.30
CA ASP A 202 22.37 -8.14 -4.42
C ASP A 202 20.92 -8.65 -4.33
N PHE A 203 20.37 -9.10 -5.47
CA PHE A 203 19.02 -9.66 -5.49
C PHE A 203 18.91 -10.98 -4.72
N LEU A 204 19.93 -11.86 -4.80
CA LEU A 204 19.98 -13.08 -3.98
C LEU A 204 20.02 -12.73 -2.49
N ALA A 205 20.86 -11.78 -2.09
CA ALA A 205 20.96 -11.33 -0.69
C ALA A 205 19.62 -10.77 -0.18
N TYR A 206 18.91 -9.98 -1.00
CA TYR A 206 17.57 -9.50 -0.72
C TYR A 206 16.56 -10.64 -0.62
N ALA A 207 16.51 -11.52 -1.63
CA ALA A 207 15.54 -12.60 -1.72
C ALA A 207 15.73 -13.67 -0.63
N SER A 208 16.94 -13.83 -0.10
CA SER A 208 17.24 -14.76 1.00
C SER A 208 16.60 -14.37 2.33
N GLN A 209 16.11 -13.13 2.45
CA GLN A 209 15.40 -12.63 3.62
C GLN A 209 13.89 -12.62 3.33
N ARG A 210 13.21 -13.75 3.59
CA ARG A 210 11.82 -13.97 3.20
C ARG A 210 10.85 -12.89 3.70
N TYR A 211 11.14 -12.28 4.83
CA TYR A 211 10.32 -11.22 5.45
C TYR A 211 10.41 -9.86 4.74
N ARG A 212 11.34 -9.69 3.80
CA ARG A 212 11.55 -8.42 3.09
C ARG A 212 10.34 -7.96 2.28
N THR A 213 9.53 -8.89 1.83
CA THR A 213 8.32 -8.55 1.07
C THR A 213 7.22 -9.59 1.27
N SER A 214 5.97 -9.11 1.26
CA SER A 214 4.80 -9.98 1.28
C SER A 214 4.77 -11.00 0.13
N HIS A 215 5.35 -10.67 -1.01
CA HIS A 215 5.43 -11.56 -2.17
C HIS A 215 6.15 -12.88 -1.86
N PHE A 216 7.26 -12.82 -1.10
CA PHE A 216 7.97 -14.04 -0.67
C PHE A 216 7.22 -14.79 0.43
N MET A 217 6.53 -14.06 1.31
CA MET A 217 5.79 -14.67 2.42
C MET A 217 4.50 -15.35 1.95
N ALA A 218 3.88 -14.85 0.89
CA ALA A 218 2.60 -15.32 0.38
C ALA A 218 2.71 -16.61 -0.47
N ILE A 219 3.88 -16.94 -0.99
CA ILE A 219 4.13 -18.18 -1.75
C ILE A 219 4.52 -19.32 -0.83
N ASP A 220 4.29 -20.56 -1.26
CA ASP A 220 4.67 -21.75 -0.51
C ASP A 220 6.20 -21.94 -0.41
N ASP A 221 6.63 -22.83 0.48
CA ASP A 221 8.05 -23.01 0.77
C ASP A 221 8.81 -23.59 -0.44
N GLN A 222 8.19 -24.47 -1.21
CA GLN A 222 8.83 -25.06 -2.40
C GLN A 222 9.04 -23.99 -3.48
N ALA A 223 8.02 -23.21 -3.82
CA ALA A 223 8.12 -22.12 -4.79
C ALA A 223 9.18 -21.08 -4.39
N TYR A 224 9.29 -20.80 -3.08
CA TYR A 224 10.31 -19.90 -2.55
C TYR A 224 11.72 -20.48 -2.72
N GLN A 225 11.94 -21.79 -2.38
CA GLN A 225 13.24 -22.43 -2.53
C GLN A 225 13.64 -22.58 -4.01
N ASP A 226 12.69 -22.89 -4.88
CA ASP A 226 12.91 -22.97 -6.32
C ASP A 226 13.39 -21.64 -6.90
N GLY A 227 12.80 -20.52 -6.43
CA GLY A 227 13.22 -19.18 -6.81
C GLY A 227 14.67 -18.88 -6.39
N LEU A 228 15.03 -19.18 -5.14
CA LEU A 228 16.41 -19.01 -4.65
C LEU A 228 17.41 -19.87 -5.43
N ALA A 229 17.05 -21.11 -5.72
CA ALA A 229 17.88 -22.02 -6.53
C ALA A 229 18.07 -21.47 -7.96
N ALA A 230 17.04 -20.93 -8.58
CA ALA A 230 17.11 -20.34 -9.91
C ALA A 230 18.02 -19.10 -9.96
N ILE A 231 17.99 -18.23 -8.93
CA ILE A 231 18.93 -17.11 -8.81
C ILE A 231 20.36 -17.62 -8.67
N THR A 232 20.58 -18.59 -7.77
CA THR A 232 21.90 -19.20 -7.53
C THR A 232 22.48 -19.82 -8.81
N GLU A 233 21.66 -20.53 -9.58
CA GLU A 233 22.08 -21.10 -10.87
C GLU A 233 22.41 -20.01 -11.90
N SER A 234 21.65 -18.90 -11.91
CA SER A 234 21.95 -17.76 -12.77
C SER A 234 23.30 -17.11 -12.41
N ILE A 235 23.61 -16.98 -11.11
CA ILE A 235 24.90 -16.49 -10.62
C ILE A 235 26.04 -17.42 -11.04
N ARG A 236 25.83 -18.74 -10.96
CA ARG A 236 26.83 -19.72 -11.38
C ARG A 236 27.19 -19.61 -12.87
N ARG A 237 26.22 -19.23 -13.72
CA ARG A 237 26.41 -19.06 -15.19
C ARG A 237 27.02 -17.72 -15.56
N SER A 238 26.61 -16.64 -14.89
CA SER A 238 26.88 -15.26 -15.36
C SER A 238 27.68 -14.41 -14.35
N GLY A 239 27.95 -14.94 -13.17
CA GLY A 239 28.59 -14.22 -12.07
C GLY A 239 27.62 -13.39 -11.22
N PRO A 240 28.02 -13.07 -9.96
CA PRO A 240 27.17 -12.34 -9.03
C PRO A 240 26.96 -10.85 -9.43
N ASP A 241 27.87 -10.28 -10.20
CA ASP A 241 27.81 -8.90 -10.70
C ASP A 241 27.00 -8.76 -12.00
N ALA A 242 26.52 -9.88 -12.57
CA ALA A 242 25.65 -9.84 -13.74
C ALA A 242 24.37 -9.06 -13.42
N ARG A 243 23.99 -8.17 -14.35
CA ARG A 243 22.83 -7.29 -14.19
C ARG A 243 21.65 -7.79 -15.00
N LEU A 244 20.48 -7.73 -14.41
CA LEU A 244 19.22 -8.04 -15.06
C LEU A 244 18.33 -6.80 -15.10
N PRO A 245 17.68 -6.52 -16.24
CA PRO A 245 16.67 -5.47 -16.28
C PRO A 245 15.51 -5.83 -15.35
N SER A 246 14.99 -4.83 -14.69
CA SER A 246 13.84 -4.93 -13.79
C SER A 246 12.88 -3.79 -14.04
N GLU A 247 11.59 -4.07 -14.03
CA GLU A 247 10.53 -3.09 -14.20
C GLU A 247 9.60 -3.14 -12.98
N LEU A 248 9.36 -1.98 -12.37
CA LEU A 248 8.39 -1.82 -11.28
C LEU A 248 7.39 -0.74 -11.69
N CYS A 249 6.12 -1.11 -11.80
CA CYS A 249 5.04 -0.17 -12.08
C CYS A 249 4.27 0.17 -10.81
N LEU A 250 4.24 1.45 -10.46
CA LEU A 250 3.36 1.97 -9.42
C LEU A 250 2.10 2.54 -10.05
N ILE A 251 0.96 2.34 -9.38
CA ILE A 251 -0.34 2.87 -9.78
C ILE A 251 -0.98 3.64 -8.62
N TRP A 252 -1.59 4.76 -8.93
CA TRP A 252 -2.33 5.61 -8.01
C TRP A 252 -3.74 5.79 -8.50
N PHE A 253 -4.69 5.71 -7.56
CA PHE A 253 -6.08 6.08 -7.78
C PHE A 253 -6.43 7.20 -6.80
N LEU A 254 -6.99 8.28 -7.33
CA LEU A 254 -7.52 9.39 -6.54
C LEU A 254 -9.01 9.48 -6.84
N ALA A 255 -9.85 9.33 -5.83
CA ALA A 255 -11.30 9.32 -5.97
C ALA A 255 -11.92 10.34 -5.00
N ASP A 256 -12.66 11.28 -5.52
CA ASP A 256 -13.30 12.32 -4.72
C ASP A 256 -14.70 11.86 -4.28
N LYS A 257 -15.10 12.14 -3.05
CA LYS A 257 -16.49 12.04 -2.62
C LYS A 257 -17.21 13.33 -2.99
N PRO A 258 -18.38 13.28 -3.67
CA PRO A 258 -19.13 14.49 -4.02
C PRO A 258 -19.30 15.44 -2.83
N GLY A 259 -19.12 16.74 -3.06
CA GLY A 259 -19.42 17.76 -2.06
C GLY A 259 -20.91 17.83 -1.77
N SER A 260 -21.29 18.30 -0.58
CA SER A 260 -22.67 18.69 -0.32
C SER A 260 -23.00 20.02 -1.06
N GLY A 261 -23.06 19.95 -2.41
CA GLY A 261 -23.68 21.03 -3.18
C GLY A 261 -25.21 20.95 -3.06
N PRO A 262 -25.95 22.03 -3.33
CA PRO A 262 -27.40 21.95 -3.34
C PRO A 262 -27.80 20.80 -4.28
N ALA A 263 -28.65 19.90 -3.78
CA ALA A 263 -29.24 18.86 -4.62
C ALA A 263 -29.81 19.60 -5.85
N ALA A 264 -29.31 19.21 -7.04
CA ALA A 264 -29.92 19.68 -8.27
C ALA A 264 -31.37 19.24 -8.23
N GLY A 265 -32.25 20.23 -8.01
CA GLY A 265 -33.68 20.06 -8.04
C GLY A 265 -34.20 19.82 -9.48
#